data_82c420fd77ad2f47b2a89576afe71990
#
_entry.id   82c420fd77ad2f47b2a89576afe71990
#
_cell.length_a   1.000
_cell.length_b   1.000
_cell.length_c   1.000
_cell.angle_alpha   90.00
_cell.angle_beta   90.00
_cell.angle_gamma   90.00
#
_symmetry.space_group_name_H-M   'P 1'
#
loop_
_entity.id
_entity.type
_entity.pdbx_description
1 polymer ?
#
loop_
_entity_poly.entity_id
_entity_poly.type
_entity_poly.pdbx_seq_one_letter_code
_entity_poly.pdbx_strand_id
1 'polypeptide(L)'
;MKKRLDMLMMERALAPSREKAKAFIMAGDVYVDGQKEDKAGTMFPETVKIEVRGNTLPYVSRGGLKLEKAMKNFDVTLDSKICMDVGASTGGFTDCMLQNGAVKVYSIDVGYGQLDWKLRNDPRVVCMEKTNIRYVVPEDLGEPADFSSIDVSFISLTKVLLPVRNLLTDEGEIVCLIKSQFEAGREKVGKKGVVRDPAVHQEVIEKVRDYAMSIFMEPCHLSFSPIKGPEGNIEYLLHLKKHPEGTGVTDSLKVSVEAVVAEAHGQLD
;
A
#
# COMPACT_ATOMS: atom_id res chain seq x y z
N MET A 1 22.63 -29.37 21.45
CA MET A 1 21.23 -29.73 21.75
C MET A 1 20.44 -29.62 20.45
N LYS A 2 19.29 -30.32 20.30
CA LYS A 2 18.42 -30.11 19.12
C LYS A 2 17.28 -29.19 19.50
N LYS A 3 16.95 -28.22 18.62
CA LYS A 3 15.84 -27.29 18.78
C LYS A 3 14.98 -27.27 17.53
N ARG A 4 13.73 -26.85 17.68
CA ARG A 4 12.80 -26.67 16.55
C ARG A 4 13.30 -25.57 15.62
N LEU A 5 13.09 -25.73 14.33
CA LEU A 5 13.51 -24.77 13.31
C LEU A 5 12.90 -23.37 13.54
N ASP A 6 11.60 -23.29 13.85
CA ASP A 6 10.90 -22.03 14.14
C ASP A 6 11.51 -21.29 15.36
N MET A 7 11.98 -22.02 16.35
CA MET A 7 12.65 -21.44 17.52
C MET A 7 14.08 -20.99 17.20
N LEU A 8 14.85 -21.82 16.48
CA LEU A 8 16.22 -21.47 16.07
C LEU A 8 16.25 -20.20 15.22
N MET A 9 15.27 -20.04 14.31
CA MET A 9 15.17 -18.84 13.48
C MET A 9 14.92 -17.59 14.31
N MET A 10 14.06 -17.66 15.31
CA MET A 10 13.79 -16.55 16.22
C MET A 10 15.01 -16.21 17.09
N GLU A 11 15.64 -17.21 17.73
CA GLU A 11 16.82 -17.03 18.56
C GLU A 11 18.02 -16.41 17.81
N ARG A 12 18.11 -16.65 16.50
CA ARG A 12 19.15 -16.10 15.62
C ARG A 12 18.75 -14.81 14.90
N ALA A 13 17.63 -14.20 15.29
CA ALA A 13 17.07 -13.01 14.64
C ALA A 13 16.84 -13.15 13.12
N LEU A 14 16.63 -14.38 12.61
CA LEU A 14 16.25 -14.67 11.22
C LEU A 14 14.75 -14.47 10.96
N ALA A 15 13.98 -14.30 12.03
CA ALA A 15 12.57 -13.93 11.98
C ALA A 15 12.21 -13.12 13.23
N PRO A 16 11.34 -12.09 13.11
CA PRO A 16 10.99 -11.22 14.24
C PRO A 16 10.06 -11.90 15.27
N SER A 17 9.36 -12.96 14.87
CA SER A 17 8.50 -13.76 15.75
C SER A 17 8.45 -15.20 15.27
N ARG A 18 7.95 -16.09 16.15
CA ARG A 18 7.77 -17.51 15.83
C ARG A 18 6.74 -17.74 14.74
N GLU A 19 5.69 -16.91 14.67
CA GLU A 19 4.65 -16.93 13.63
C GLU A 19 5.26 -16.56 12.28
N LYS A 20 6.11 -15.53 12.22
CA LYS A 20 6.84 -15.15 11.00
C LYS A 20 7.83 -16.22 10.57
N ALA A 21 8.56 -16.85 11.52
CA ALA A 21 9.43 -17.97 11.22
C ALA A 21 8.66 -19.12 10.56
N LYS A 22 7.48 -19.49 11.09
CA LYS A 22 6.60 -20.50 10.49
C LYS A 22 6.15 -20.09 9.09
N ALA A 23 5.78 -18.82 8.89
CA ALA A 23 5.37 -18.30 7.59
C ALA A 23 6.49 -18.45 6.54
N PHE A 24 7.73 -18.07 6.86
CA PHE A 24 8.89 -18.24 5.98
C PHE A 24 9.15 -19.72 5.64
N ILE A 25 9.06 -20.61 6.64
CA ILE A 25 9.26 -22.06 6.45
C ILE A 25 8.16 -22.62 5.53
N MET A 26 6.89 -22.28 5.79
CA MET A 26 5.76 -22.77 4.98
C MET A 26 5.74 -22.17 3.57
N ALA A 27 6.29 -20.95 3.38
CA ALA A 27 6.51 -20.38 2.05
C ALA A 27 7.62 -21.09 1.26
N GLY A 28 8.43 -21.89 1.96
CA GLY A 28 9.56 -22.61 1.38
C GLY A 28 10.78 -21.73 1.16
N ASP A 29 10.90 -20.65 1.91
CA ASP A 29 12.00 -19.69 1.84
C ASP A 29 13.18 -20.08 2.72
N VAL A 30 13.03 -21.11 3.55
CA VAL A 30 14.05 -21.52 4.54
C VAL A 30 14.83 -22.73 4.05
N TYR A 31 16.15 -22.61 4.11
CA TYR A 31 17.10 -23.65 3.77
C TYR A 31 17.98 -23.98 4.99
N VAL A 32 18.09 -25.27 5.29
CA VAL A 32 18.96 -25.78 6.37
C VAL A 32 20.06 -26.60 5.72
N ASP A 33 21.32 -26.21 5.97
CA ASP A 33 22.50 -26.83 5.32
C ASP A 33 22.34 -26.96 3.77
N GLY A 34 21.72 -25.95 3.15
CA GLY A 34 21.48 -25.89 1.72
C GLY A 34 20.25 -26.65 1.20
N GLN A 35 19.55 -27.40 2.05
CA GLN A 35 18.32 -28.11 1.69
C GLN A 35 17.08 -27.33 2.14
N LYS A 36 16.09 -27.25 1.23
CA LYS A 36 14.81 -26.59 1.51
C LYS A 36 14.06 -27.33 2.62
N GLU A 37 13.56 -26.59 3.60
CA GLU A 37 12.78 -27.13 4.73
C GLU A 37 11.42 -26.43 4.79
N ASP A 38 10.34 -27.20 4.83
CA ASP A 38 8.95 -26.70 4.83
C ASP A 38 8.17 -27.00 6.13
N LYS A 39 8.84 -27.66 7.11
CA LYS A 39 8.22 -28.04 8.39
C LYS A 39 8.83 -27.28 9.55
N ALA A 40 8.09 -26.34 10.09
CA ALA A 40 8.51 -25.49 11.21
C ALA A 40 8.88 -26.26 12.50
N GLY A 41 8.33 -27.46 12.66
CA GLY A 41 8.57 -28.31 13.82
C GLY A 41 9.80 -29.19 13.72
N THR A 42 10.48 -29.28 12.57
CA THR A 42 11.67 -30.11 12.41
C THR A 42 12.76 -29.74 13.39
N MET A 43 13.38 -30.77 13.97
CA MET A 43 14.41 -30.61 15.04
C MET A 43 15.79 -30.63 14.43
N PHE A 44 16.54 -29.54 14.59
CA PHE A 44 17.93 -29.41 14.12
C PHE A 44 18.91 -29.16 15.27
N PRO A 45 20.19 -29.60 15.12
CA PRO A 45 21.24 -29.15 16.02
C PRO A 45 21.37 -27.62 16.03
N GLU A 46 21.74 -27.05 17.18
CA GLU A 46 21.95 -25.59 17.29
C GLU A 46 23.09 -25.06 16.40
N THR A 47 23.88 -25.91 15.79
CA THR A 47 25.03 -25.54 14.94
C THR A 47 24.70 -25.53 13.46
N VAL A 48 23.48 -25.95 13.02
CA VAL A 48 23.14 -25.98 11.59
C VAL A 48 23.20 -24.59 10.96
N LYS A 49 23.54 -24.53 9.71
CA LYS A 49 23.44 -23.30 8.90
C LYS A 49 21.98 -23.13 8.46
N ILE A 50 21.35 -22.01 8.85
CA ILE A 50 20.01 -21.64 8.41
C ILE A 50 20.14 -20.44 7.50
N GLU A 51 19.58 -20.53 6.30
CA GLU A 51 19.50 -19.45 5.33
C GLU A 51 18.03 -19.20 5.01
N VAL A 52 17.60 -17.94 5.05
CA VAL A 52 16.31 -17.50 4.50
C VAL A 52 16.60 -16.96 3.11
N ARG A 53 16.17 -17.69 2.08
CA ARG A 53 16.43 -17.38 0.66
C ARG A 53 15.20 -16.80 -0.04
N GLY A 54 14.12 -16.55 0.67
CA GLY A 54 12.96 -15.84 0.16
C GLY A 54 13.24 -14.35 0.02
N ASN A 55 12.51 -13.67 -0.85
CA ASN A 55 12.41 -12.22 -0.83
C ASN A 55 11.78 -11.85 0.53
N THR A 56 12.62 -11.57 1.52
CA THR A 56 12.14 -10.95 2.75
C THR A 56 11.49 -9.65 2.32
N LEU A 57 10.16 -9.57 2.48
CA LEU A 57 9.44 -8.34 2.18
C LEU A 57 10.15 -7.21 2.95
N PRO A 58 10.61 -6.16 2.27
CA PRO A 58 11.30 -5.05 2.93
C PRO A 58 10.39 -4.30 3.90
N TYR A 59 9.08 -4.53 3.80
CA TYR A 59 8.03 -3.87 4.57
C TYR A 59 7.22 -4.87 5.40
N VAL A 60 6.51 -4.40 6.41
CA VAL A 60 5.65 -5.23 7.28
C VAL A 60 4.55 -5.98 6.50
N SER A 61 4.21 -5.53 5.29
CA SER A 61 3.30 -6.22 4.38
C SER A 61 3.61 -5.93 2.91
N ARG A 62 3.04 -6.75 2.00
CA ARG A 62 3.16 -6.57 0.54
C ARG A 62 2.66 -5.21 0.03
N GLY A 63 1.81 -4.54 0.82
CA GLY A 63 1.31 -3.20 0.49
C GLY A 63 2.44 -2.21 0.23
N GLY A 64 3.53 -2.25 1.01
CA GLY A 64 4.68 -1.36 0.83
C GLY A 64 5.30 -1.39 -0.57
N LEU A 65 5.27 -2.54 -1.25
CA LEU A 65 5.76 -2.67 -2.63
C LEU A 65 4.97 -1.82 -3.64
N LYS A 66 3.69 -1.57 -3.37
CA LYS A 66 2.82 -0.74 -4.22
C LYS A 66 3.27 0.72 -4.17
N LEU A 67 3.47 1.24 -2.94
CA LEU A 67 3.95 2.62 -2.75
C LEU A 67 5.39 2.77 -3.24
N GLU A 68 6.26 1.79 -2.99
CA GLU A 68 7.62 1.79 -3.52
C GLU A 68 7.66 1.91 -5.05
N LYS A 69 6.80 1.16 -5.77
CA LYS A 69 6.67 1.28 -7.23
C LYS A 69 6.20 2.68 -7.63
N ALA A 70 5.21 3.23 -6.94
CA ALA A 70 4.73 4.58 -7.22
C ALA A 70 5.83 5.62 -7.05
N MET A 71 6.56 5.59 -5.94
CA MET A 71 7.66 6.52 -5.67
C MET A 71 8.74 6.46 -6.77
N LYS A 72 9.15 5.25 -7.16
CA LYS A 72 10.17 5.06 -8.21
C LYS A 72 9.70 5.53 -9.59
N ASN A 73 8.43 5.29 -9.94
CA ASN A 73 7.91 5.61 -11.27
C ASN A 73 7.47 7.07 -11.41
N PHE A 74 7.10 7.72 -10.31
CA PHE A 74 6.49 9.06 -10.30
C PHE A 74 7.44 10.13 -9.75
N ASP A 75 8.67 9.75 -9.40
CA ASP A 75 9.66 10.64 -8.81
C ASP A 75 9.15 11.36 -7.54
N VAL A 76 8.37 10.63 -6.72
CA VAL A 76 7.85 11.13 -5.46
C VAL A 76 8.87 10.91 -4.35
N THR A 77 9.22 11.96 -3.64
CA THR A 77 10.14 11.92 -2.48
C THR A 77 9.37 12.17 -1.19
N LEU A 78 9.74 11.45 -0.13
CA LEU A 78 9.09 11.56 1.18
C LEU A 78 10.04 12.06 2.27
N ASP A 79 11.28 12.36 1.90
CA ASP A 79 12.28 12.84 2.85
C ASP A 79 11.80 14.13 3.56
N SER A 80 11.86 14.09 4.88
CA SER A 80 11.43 15.19 5.75
C SER A 80 9.93 15.58 5.66
N LYS A 81 9.09 14.75 5.01
CA LYS A 81 7.65 15.01 4.85
C LYS A 81 6.81 14.46 6.01
N ILE A 82 5.72 15.16 6.29
CA ILE A 82 4.59 14.68 7.09
C ILE A 82 3.62 13.97 6.17
N CYS A 83 3.31 12.73 6.47
CA CYS A 83 2.53 11.86 5.60
C CYS A 83 1.24 11.35 6.26
N MET A 84 0.25 10.98 5.43
CA MET A 84 -0.93 10.23 5.83
C MET A 84 -0.98 8.90 5.07
N ASP A 85 -1.25 7.81 5.79
CA ASP A 85 -1.57 6.49 5.24
C ASP A 85 -3.04 6.20 5.49
N VAL A 86 -3.87 6.37 4.45
CA VAL A 86 -5.32 6.22 4.51
C VAL A 86 -5.71 4.81 4.06
N GLY A 87 -6.21 4.01 5.01
CA GLY A 87 -6.38 2.57 4.87
C GLY A 87 -5.12 1.82 5.27
N ALA A 88 -4.51 2.22 6.39
CA ALA A 88 -3.19 1.75 6.82
C ALA A 88 -3.12 0.23 7.05
N SER A 89 -4.21 -0.41 7.49
CA SER A 89 -4.28 -1.85 7.75
C SER A 89 -3.09 -2.33 8.60
N THR A 90 -2.25 -3.23 8.07
CA THR A 90 -1.03 -3.70 8.76
C THR A 90 0.13 -2.70 8.73
N GLY A 91 0.03 -1.62 7.97
CA GLY A 91 1.03 -0.55 7.91
C GLY A 91 2.09 -0.70 6.82
N GLY A 92 1.80 -1.42 5.74
CA GLY A 92 2.77 -1.60 4.66
C GLY A 92 3.19 -0.28 4.02
N PHE A 93 2.25 0.64 3.79
CA PHE A 93 2.55 1.97 3.26
C PHE A 93 3.21 2.86 4.32
N THR A 94 2.73 2.82 5.55
CA THR A 94 3.37 3.50 6.70
C THR A 94 4.85 3.14 6.81
N ASP A 95 5.19 1.83 6.80
CA ASP A 95 6.57 1.34 6.88
C ASP A 95 7.40 1.80 5.67
N CYS A 96 6.83 1.78 4.47
CA CYS A 96 7.48 2.30 3.27
C CYS A 96 7.78 3.80 3.39
N MET A 97 6.84 4.61 3.89
CA MET A 97 7.05 6.05 4.10
C MET A 97 8.18 6.32 5.10
N LEU A 98 8.18 5.63 6.23
CA LEU A 98 9.20 5.80 7.28
C LEU A 98 10.60 5.41 6.79
N GLN A 99 10.72 4.34 6.00
CA GLN A 99 11.99 3.90 5.42
C GLN A 99 12.49 4.86 4.33
N ASN A 100 11.62 5.67 3.75
CA ASN A 100 11.94 6.68 2.74
C ASN A 100 11.97 8.12 3.30
N GLY A 101 12.19 8.26 4.62
CA GLY A 101 12.54 9.54 5.23
C GLY A 101 11.36 10.36 5.76
N ALA A 102 10.13 9.85 5.76
CA ALA A 102 9.00 10.53 6.40
C ALA A 102 9.30 10.77 7.89
N VAL A 103 9.10 12.00 8.34
CA VAL A 103 9.35 12.42 9.73
C VAL A 103 8.15 12.14 10.63
N LYS A 104 6.96 12.05 10.04
CA LYS A 104 5.71 11.71 10.73
C LYS A 104 4.74 11.02 9.77
N VAL A 105 4.01 10.02 10.26
CA VAL A 105 2.97 9.35 9.49
C VAL A 105 1.70 9.19 10.34
N TYR A 106 0.60 9.76 9.87
CA TYR A 106 -0.73 9.50 10.41
C TYR A 106 -1.29 8.23 9.76
N SER A 107 -1.32 7.12 10.48
CA SER A 107 -1.84 5.83 10.02
C SER A 107 -3.32 5.71 10.35
N ILE A 108 -4.19 5.96 9.37
CA ILE A 108 -5.63 6.12 9.52
C ILE A 108 -6.33 4.87 8.99
N ASP A 109 -7.12 4.20 9.83
CA ASP A 109 -7.90 3.03 9.43
C ASP A 109 -9.22 2.94 10.21
N VAL A 110 -10.27 2.43 9.56
CA VAL A 110 -11.55 2.13 10.20
C VAL A 110 -11.50 0.89 11.09
N GLY A 111 -10.53 0.00 10.84
CA GLY A 111 -10.25 -1.19 11.63
C GLY A 111 -9.61 -0.89 12.97
N TYR A 112 -9.32 -1.95 13.72
CA TYR A 112 -8.69 -1.86 15.03
C TYR A 112 -7.72 -3.01 15.26
N GLY A 113 -6.55 -2.71 15.85
CA GLY A 113 -5.56 -3.71 16.25
C GLY A 113 -4.83 -4.35 15.06
N GLN A 114 -4.87 -3.75 13.87
CA GLN A 114 -4.25 -4.30 12.67
C GLN A 114 -2.83 -3.80 12.43
N LEU A 115 -2.54 -2.55 12.82
CA LEU A 115 -1.24 -1.94 12.61
C LEU A 115 -0.14 -2.75 13.30
N ASP A 116 0.92 -3.06 12.58
CA ASP A 116 2.06 -3.84 13.10
C ASP A 116 2.62 -3.21 14.37
N TRP A 117 2.99 -4.05 15.35
CA TRP A 117 3.47 -3.60 16.66
C TRP A 117 4.71 -2.70 16.58
N LYS A 118 5.61 -2.97 15.64
CA LYS A 118 6.80 -2.15 15.40
C LYS A 118 6.41 -0.72 15.03
N LEU A 119 5.42 -0.56 14.14
CA LEU A 119 4.96 0.74 13.69
C LEU A 119 4.16 1.46 14.76
N ARG A 120 3.34 0.74 15.51
CA ARG A 120 2.56 1.28 16.62
C ARG A 120 3.44 1.91 17.71
N ASN A 121 4.66 1.41 17.88
CA ASN A 121 5.63 1.92 18.87
C ASN A 121 6.68 2.86 18.26
N ASP A 122 6.64 3.16 16.97
CA ASP A 122 7.53 4.15 16.36
C ASP A 122 7.03 5.56 16.72
N PRO A 123 7.89 6.41 17.34
CA PRO A 123 7.48 7.75 17.78
C PRO A 123 7.05 8.68 16.62
N ARG A 124 7.39 8.33 15.37
CA ARG A 124 6.97 9.06 14.16
C ARG A 124 5.56 8.68 13.69
N VAL A 125 4.97 7.61 14.24
CA VAL A 125 3.65 7.11 13.83
C VAL A 125 2.57 7.58 14.77
N VAL A 126 1.55 8.23 14.23
CA VAL A 126 0.30 8.54 14.92
C VAL A 126 -0.74 7.52 14.48
N CYS A 127 -1.05 6.56 15.37
CA CYS A 127 -2.01 5.49 15.08
C CYS A 127 -3.45 6.00 15.28
N MET A 128 -4.20 6.14 14.19
CA MET A 128 -5.60 6.61 14.16
C MET A 128 -6.53 5.47 13.71
N GLU A 129 -6.66 4.44 14.54
CA GLU A 129 -7.59 3.33 14.31
C GLU A 129 -9.04 3.71 14.69
N LYS A 130 -10.04 2.92 14.21
CA LYS A 130 -11.47 3.21 14.31
C LYS A 130 -11.84 4.60 13.77
N THR A 131 -11.05 5.10 12.84
CA THR A 131 -11.16 6.45 12.28
C THR A 131 -11.59 6.39 10.82
N ASN A 132 -12.70 7.02 10.51
CA ASN A 132 -13.16 7.13 9.13
C ASN A 132 -12.69 8.46 8.55
N ILE A 133 -11.78 8.39 7.58
CA ILE A 133 -11.16 9.55 6.93
C ILE A 133 -12.16 10.61 6.45
N ARG A 134 -13.37 10.22 6.09
CA ARG A 134 -14.41 11.15 5.62
C ARG A 134 -14.84 12.18 6.66
N TYR A 135 -14.55 11.93 7.93
CA TYR A 135 -14.96 12.77 9.06
C TYR A 135 -13.75 13.38 9.80
N VAL A 136 -12.54 13.10 9.36
CA VAL A 136 -11.33 13.72 9.91
C VAL A 136 -11.27 15.16 9.45
N VAL A 137 -11.01 16.06 10.39
CA VAL A 137 -10.86 17.51 10.15
C VAL A 137 -9.42 17.92 10.44
N PRO A 138 -8.95 19.07 9.93
CA PRO A 138 -7.57 19.53 10.15
C PRO A 138 -7.15 19.56 11.62
N GLU A 139 -8.06 19.88 12.52
CA GLU A 139 -7.83 19.95 13.97
C GLU A 139 -7.45 18.58 14.57
N ASP A 140 -7.91 17.47 13.97
CA ASP A 140 -7.60 16.11 14.43
C ASP A 140 -6.14 15.72 14.16
N LEU A 141 -5.51 16.33 13.14
CA LEU A 141 -4.10 16.04 12.79
C LEU A 141 -3.12 16.97 13.54
N GLY A 142 -3.54 18.17 13.90
CA GLY A 142 -2.68 19.18 14.50
C GLY A 142 -1.78 19.93 13.50
N GLU A 143 -1.39 19.29 12.39
CA GLU A 143 -0.62 19.90 11.28
C GLU A 143 -0.99 19.21 9.94
N PRO A 144 -1.03 19.99 8.83
CA PRO A 144 -1.37 19.42 7.53
C PRO A 144 -0.27 18.47 7.03
N ALA A 145 -0.67 17.52 6.18
CA ALA A 145 0.27 16.58 5.59
C ALA A 145 0.79 17.08 4.22
N ASP A 146 2.05 16.76 3.92
CA ASP A 146 2.67 17.05 2.62
C ASP A 146 2.36 15.96 1.58
N PHE A 147 2.04 14.76 2.05
CA PHE A 147 1.77 13.61 1.20
C PHE A 147 0.73 12.69 1.82
N SER A 148 -0.12 12.10 0.99
CA SER A 148 -1.02 11.03 1.40
C SER A 148 -0.96 9.84 0.47
N SER A 149 -0.90 8.63 1.02
CA SER A 149 -1.30 7.42 0.30
C SER A 149 -2.75 7.06 0.61
N ILE A 150 -3.46 6.44 -0.36
CA ILE A 150 -4.83 5.95 -0.16
C ILE A 150 -4.94 4.53 -0.70
N ASP A 151 -5.11 3.55 0.20
CA ASP A 151 -5.36 2.13 -0.13
C ASP A 151 -6.61 1.63 0.61
N VAL A 152 -7.78 2.16 0.26
CA VAL A 152 -9.06 1.83 0.90
C VAL A 152 -9.81 0.71 0.16
N SER A 153 -10.72 0.03 0.88
CA SER A 153 -11.57 -1.03 0.34
C SER A 153 -13.04 -0.78 0.64
N PHE A 154 -13.92 -1.29 -0.22
CA PHE A 154 -15.39 -1.22 -0.08
C PHE A 154 -15.97 0.21 -0.15
N ILE A 155 -15.23 1.15 -0.69
CA ILE A 155 -15.64 2.54 -0.89
C ILE A 155 -14.99 3.09 -2.16
N SER A 156 -15.69 3.96 -2.88
CA SER A 156 -15.14 4.69 -4.02
C SER A 156 -14.21 5.80 -3.57
N LEU A 157 -13.10 6.00 -4.30
CA LEU A 157 -12.16 7.11 -4.10
C LEU A 157 -12.84 8.48 -4.23
N THR A 158 -13.92 8.60 -5.01
CA THR A 158 -14.68 9.85 -5.13
C THR A 158 -15.29 10.33 -3.82
N LYS A 159 -15.40 9.45 -2.81
CA LYS A 159 -15.89 9.79 -1.47
C LYS A 159 -14.78 10.08 -0.47
N VAL A 160 -13.53 9.82 -0.85
CA VAL A 160 -12.35 9.87 0.04
C VAL A 160 -11.40 11.00 -0.38
N LEU A 161 -11.24 11.25 -1.68
CA LEU A 161 -10.27 12.21 -2.19
C LEU A 161 -10.47 13.64 -1.67
N LEU A 162 -11.70 14.14 -1.65
CA LEU A 162 -11.96 15.51 -1.14
C LEU A 162 -11.65 15.66 0.37
N PRO A 163 -12.10 14.77 1.26
CA PRO A 163 -11.66 14.78 2.66
C PRO A 163 -10.14 14.77 2.81
N VAL A 164 -9.43 13.90 2.10
CA VAL A 164 -7.95 13.82 2.16
C VAL A 164 -7.31 15.10 1.65
N ARG A 165 -7.77 15.65 0.51
CA ARG A 165 -7.29 16.92 -0.04
C ARG A 165 -7.33 18.05 0.98
N ASN A 166 -8.39 18.13 1.78
CA ASN A 166 -8.58 19.18 2.77
C ASN A 166 -7.60 19.10 3.96
N LEU A 167 -6.93 17.96 4.13
CA LEU A 167 -5.92 17.71 5.17
C LEU A 167 -4.48 17.93 4.67
N LEU A 168 -4.30 18.23 3.40
CA LEU A 168 -3.00 18.46 2.79
C LEU A 168 -2.58 19.93 2.85
N THR A 169 -1.26 20.15 2.89
CA THR A 169 -0.65 21.45 2.58
C THR A 169 -1.04 21.91 1.17
N ASP A 170 -0.77 23.18 0.83
CA ASP A 170 -1.10 23.70 -0.51
C ASP A 170 -0.31 23.02 -1.65
N GLU A 171 0.91 22.55 -1.35
CA GLU A 171 1.76 21.77 -2.27
C GLU A 171 1.60 20.25 -2.09
N GLY A 172 0.55 19.81 -1.40
CA GLY A 172 0.36 18.41 -1.02
C GLY A 172 0.10 17.50 -2.20
N GLU A 173 0.56 16.26 -2.07
CA GLU A 173 0.47 15.22 -3.11
C GLU A 173 -0.28 13.99 -2.59
N ILE A 174 -0.94 13.26 -3.49
CA ILE A 174 -1.61 11.99 -3.19
C ILE A 174 -1.13 10.91 -4.15
N VAL A 175 -0.86 9.72 -3.63
CA VAL A 175 -0.83 8.48 -4.42
C VAL A 175 -1.98 7.60 -3.96
N CYS A 176 -2.95 7.33 -4.84
CA CYS A 176 -4.08 6.49 -4.52
C CYS A 176 -4.14 5.23 -5.38
N LEU A 177 -4.68 4.14 -4.80
CA LEU A 177 -4.98 2.91 -5.50
C LEU A 177 -6.41 2.93 -6.03
N ILE A 178 -6.53 2.86 -7.35
CA ILE A 178 -7.82 2.65 -8.02
C ILE A 178 -8.07 1.14 -8.08
N LYS A 179 -9.13 0.71 -7.41
CA LYS A 179 -9.56 -0.68 -7.34
C LYS A 179 -10.88 -0.84 -8.10
N SER A 180 -10.81 -1.39 -9.30
CA SER A 180 -11.97 -1.46 -10.22
C SER A 180 -13.20 -2.07 -9.59
N GLN A 181 -13.04 -3.07 -8.70
CA GLN A 181 -14.15 -3.73 -8.02
C GLN A 181 -14.92 -2.84 -7.03
N PHE A 182 -14.35 -1.71 -6.61
CA PHE A 182 -15.02 -0.73 -5.72
C PHE A 182 -15.45 0.54 -6.44
N GLU A 183 -15.05 0.72 -7.70
CA GLU A 183 -15.38 1.88 -8.53
C GLU A 183 -16.43 1.57 -9.58
N ALA A 184 -16.44 0.35 -10.12
CA ALA A 184 -17.42 -0.11 -11.10
C ALA A 184 -18.79 -0.38 -10.45
N GLY A 185 -19.85 -0.32 -11.24
CA GLY A 185 -21.18 -0.80 -10.83
C GLY A 185 -21.17 -2.31 -10.55
N ARG A 186 -22.06 -2.77 -9.68
CA ARG A 186 -22.14 -4.19 -9.28
C ARG A 186 -22.31 -5.15 -10.45
N GLU A 187 -22.97 -4.70 -11.51
CA GLU A 187 -23.21 -5.45 -12.73
C GLU A 187 -21.93 -5.75 -13.53
N LYS A 188 -20.88 -4.95 -13.34
CA LYS A 188 -19.56 -5.11 -13.98
C LYS A 188 -18.58 -5.95 -13.16
N VAL A 189 -18.95 -6.33 -11.95
CA VAL A 189 -18.10 -7.13 -11.05
C VAL A 189 -18.49 -8.59 -11.17
N GLY A 190 -17.53 -9.44 -11.54
CA GLY A 190 -17.74 -10.88 -11.67
C GLY A 190 -18.08 -11.59 -10.37
N LYS A 191 -18.58 -12.84 -10.46
CA LYS A 191 -19.04 -13.66 -9.29
C LYS A 191 -18.02 -13.83 -8.16
N LYS A 192 -16.72 -13.68 -8.45
CA LYS A 192 -15.64 -13.77 -7.45
C LYS A 192 -15.13 -12.40 -6.99
N GLY A 193 -15.88 -11.32 -7.27
CA GLY A 193 -15.43 -9.97 -6.90
C GLY A 193 -14.31 -9.43 -7.79
N VAL A 194 -14.09 -10.01 -8.99
CA VAL A 194 -13.00 -9.62 -9.89
C VAL A 194 -13.56 -8.95 -11.14
N VAL A 195 -13.03 -7.78 -11.47
CA VAL A 195 -13.24 -7.10 -12.74
C VAL A 195 -12.15 -7.53 -13.71
N ARG A 196 -12.53 -8.05 -14.88
CA ARG A 196 -11.59 -8.58 -15.88
C ARG A 196 -11.60 -7.80 -17.18
N ASP A 197 -12.68 -7.07 -17.46
CA ASP A 197 -12.84 -6.34 -18.70
C ASP A 197 -11.93 -5.10 -18.70
N PRO A 198 -10.96 -5.00 -19.63
CA PRO A 198 -10.10 -3.83 -19.76
C PRO A 198 -10.88 -2.52 -19.98
N ALA A 199 -12.01 -2.57 -20.67
CA ALA A 199 -12.84 -1.38 -20.89
C ALA A 199 -13.43 -0.85 -19.58
N VAL A 200 -13.80 -1.73 -18.65
CA VAL A 200 -14.25 -1.34 -17.31
C VAL A 200 -13.10 -0.74 -16.49
N HIS A 201 -11.88 -1.27 -16.63
CA HIS A 201 -10.71 -0.68 -15.98
C HIS A 201 -10.43 0.74 -16.48
N GLN A 202 -10.52 0.97 -17.80
CA GLN A 202 -10.37 2.31 -18.39
C GLN A 202 -11.44 3.26 -17.84
N GLU A 203 -12.70 2.88 -17.91
CA GLU A 203 -13.83 3.68 -17.42
C GLU A 203 -13.66 4.11 -15.94
N VAL A 204 -13.24 3.20 -15.06
CA VAL A 204 -13.09 3.55 -13.65
C VAL A 204 -11.88 4.44 -13.38
N ILE A 205 -10.79 4.27 -14.13
CA ILE A 205 -9.63 5.16 -14.04
C ILE A 205 -10.01 6.58 -14.48
N GLU A 206 -10.68 6.72 -15.64
CA GLU A 206 -11.15 8.01 -16.16
C GLU A 206 -12.12 8.67 -15.18
N LYS A 207 -13.08 7.95 -14.64
CA LYS A 207 -14.02 8.45 -13.63
C LYS A 207 -13.30 9.02 -12.40
N VAL A 208 -12.30 8.33 -11.88
CA VAL A 208 -11.53 8.78 -10.68
C VAL A 208 -10.67 9.99 -11.04
N ARG A 209 -10.01 9.99 -12.23
CA ARG A 209 -9.23 11.10 -12.75
C ARG A 209 -10.08 12.36 -12.90
N ASP A 210 -11.23 12.26 -13.57
CA ASP A 210 -12.11 13.38 -13.83
C ASP A 210 -12.70 13.97 -12.53
N TYR A 211 -13.00 13.09 -11.56
CA TYR A 211 -13.39 13.53 -10.24
C TYR A 211 -12.26 14.28 -9.52
N ALA A 212 -11.02 13.76 -9.58
CA ALA A 212 -9.87 14.44 -8.98
C ALA A 212 -9.69 15.85 -9.55
N MET A 213 -9.78 16.01 -10.87
CA MET A 213 -9.71 17.32 -11.51
C MET A 213 -10.83 18.26 -11.04
N SER A 214 -12.05 17.75 -10.86
CA SER A 214 -13.20 18.55 -10.39
C SER A 214 -13.04 19.09 -8.97
N ILE A 215 -12.13 18.52 -8.19
CA ILE A 215 -11.77 18.96 -6.81
C ILE A 215 -10.38 19.57 -6.76
N PHE A 216 -9.86 20.11 -7.84
CA PHE A 216 -8.57 20.79 -7.95
C PHE A 216 -7.37 19.91 -7.57
N MET A 217 -7.41 18.63 -7.94
CA MET A 217 -6.29 17.70 -7.87
C MET A 217 -5.84 17.34 -9.30
N GLU A 218 -4.61 17.71 -9.65
CA GLU A 218 -4.02 17.48 -10.98
C GLU A 218 -3.53 16.03 -11.09
N PRO A 219 -4.01 15.26 -12.09
CA PRO A 219 -3.44 13.94 -12.41
C PRO A 219 -2.06 14.11 -13.07
N CYS A 220 -1.01 13.67 -12.39
CA CYS A 220 0.37 13.82 -12.85
C CYS A 220 0.94 12.54 -13.44
N HIS A 221 0.67 11.38 -12.82
CA HIS A 221 1.19 10.09 -13.26
C HIS A 221 0.17 8.98 -13.03
N LEU A 222 0.20 8.00 -13.94
CA LEU A 222 -0.62 6.78 -13.87
C LEU A 222 0.25 5.56 -14.12
N SER A 223 0.06 4.50 -13.33
CA SER A 223 0.70 3.19 -13.47
C SER A 223 -0.20 2.12 -12.86
N PHE A 224 0.30 0.91 -12.70
CA PHE A 224 -0.42 -0.18 -12.02
C PHE A 224 0.44 -0.78 -10.91
N SER A 225 -0.23 -1.41 -9.93
CA SER A 225 0.42 -2.10 -8.81
C SER A 225 1.31 -3.25 -9.31
N PRO A 226 2.49 -3.49 -8.69
CA PRO A 226 3.33 -4.62 -9.07
C PRO A 226 2.74 -5.98 -8.67
N ILE A 227 1.70 -5.97 -7.85
CA ILE A 227 1.02 -7.15 -7.35
C ILE A 227 -0.50 -6.98 -7.45
N LYS A 228 -1.21 -8.08 -7.73
CA LYS A 228 -2.67 -8.10 -7.67
C LYS A 228 -3.19 -7.99 -6.23
N GLY A 229 -4.39 -7.46 -6.09
CA GLY A 229 -5.15 -7.50 -4.84
C GLY A 229 -5.47 -8.93 -4.39
N PRO A 230 -5.98 -9.11 -3.16
CA PRO A 230 -6.20 -10.44 -2.56
C PRO A 230 -7.07 -11.37 -3.41
N GLU A 231 -8.10 -10.83 -4.07
CA GLU A 231 -9.02 -11.60 -4.93
C GLU A 231 -8.52 -11.76 -6.38
N GLY A 232 -7.35 -11.19 -6.70
CA GLY A 232 -6.75 -11.25 -8.02
C GLY A 232 -7.09 -10.07 -8.93
N ASN A 233 -7.68 -9.00 -8.41
CA ASN A 233 -7.90 -7.76 -9.16
C ASN A 233 -6.59 -7.05 -9.48
N ILE A 234 -6.48 -6.51 -10.69
CA ILE A 234 -5.47 -5.52 -11.06
C ILE A 234 -5.85 -4.20 -10.36
N GLU A 235 -4.87 -3.55 -9.76
CA GLU A 235 -5.03 -2.27 -9.07
C GLU A 235 -4.14 -1.23 -9.75
N TYR A 236 -4.61 0.01 -9.88
CA TYR A 236 -3.88 1.08 -10.54
C TYR A 236 -3.41 2.12 -9.55
N LEU A 237 -2.27 2.74 -9.85
CA LEU A 237 -1.62 3.78 -9.05
C LEU A 237 -1.82 5.12 -9.76
N LEU A 238 -2.49 6.06 -9.12
CA LEU A 238 -2.69 7.42 -9.63
C LEU A 238 -2.02 8.42 -8.69
N HIS A 239 -1.15 9.26 -9.25
CA HIS A 239 -0.48 10.36 -8.56
C HIS A 239 -1.18 11.68 -8.87
N LEU A 240 -1.49 12.42 -7.83
CA LEU A 240 -2.25 13.67 -7.87
C LEU A 240 -1.49 14.77 -7.11
N LYS A 241 -1.51 15.99 -7.65
CA LYS A 241 -1.01 17.21 -6.98
C LYS A 241 -2.14 18.18 -6.67
N LYS A 242 -2.11 18.75 -5.48
CA LYS A 242 -3.09 19.75 -5.05
C LYS A 242 -2.86 21.07 -5.76
N HIS A 243 -3.94 21.71 -6.17
CA HIS A 243 -3.98 23.08 -6.68
C HIS A 243 -4.94 23.94 -5.85
N PRO A 244 -4.74 25.27 -5.82
CA PRO A 244 -5.68 26.19 -5.18
C PRO A 244 -7.08 26.08 -5.81
N GLU A 245 -8.10 26.25 -4.98
CA GLU A 245 -9.48 26.25 -5.46
C GLU A 245 -9.74 27.38 -6.46
N GLY A 246 -10.53 27.08 -7.49
CA GLY A 246 -10.83 28.04 -8.55
C GLY A 246 -9.76 28.16 -9.63
N THR A 247 -8.62 27.45 -9.53
CA THR A 247 -7.63 27.40 -10.60
C THR A 247 -8.03 26.36 -11.66
N GLY A 248 -7.62 26.58 -12.91
CA GLY A 248 -7.74 25.59 -13.95
C GLY A 248 -6.79 24.43 -13.68
N VAL A 249 -7.34 23.21 -13.57
CA VAL A 249 -6.54 21.98 -13.45
C VAL A 249 -6.58 21.26 -14.79
N THR A 250 -5.41 20.86 -15.29
CA THR A 250 -5.26 20.12 -16.54
C THR A 250 -4.91 18.67 -16.25
N ASP A 251 -5.25 17.78 -17.18
CA ASP A 251 -4.75 16.41 -17.18
C ASP A 251 -3.30 16.43 -17.68
N SER A 252 -2.34 16.15 -16.77
CA SER A 252 -0.90 16.15 -17.06
C SER A 252 -0.34 14.73 -17.26
N LEU A 253 -1.21 13.74 -17.43
CA LEU A 253 -0.81 12.36 -17.70
C LEU A 253 -0.03 12.28 -19.01
N LYS A 254 1.20 11.75 -18.94
CA LYS A 254 2.07 11.54 -20.12
C LYS A 254 1.80 10.22 -20.84
N VAL A 255 0.91 9.39 -20.29
CA VAL A 255 0.55 8.07 -20.80
C VAL A 255 -0.96 7.99 -20.97
N SER A 256 -1.44 7.28 -21.98
CA SER A 256 -2.87 7.06 -22.11
C SER A 256 -3.36 6.00 -21.12
N VAL A 257 -4.57 6.15 -20.63
CA VAL A 257 -5.21 5.17 -19.74
C VAL A 257 -5.26 3.79 -20.40
N GLU A 258 -5.60 3.75 -21.71
CA GLU A 258 -5.64 2.52 -22.51
C GLU A 258 -4.28 1.79 -22.50
N ALA A 259 -3.17 2.50 -22.72
CA ALA A 259 -1.84 1.91 -22.76
C ALA A 259 -1.46 1.30 -21.40
N VAL A 260 -1.74 2.00 -20.29
CA VAL A 260 -1.48 1.49 -18.93
C VAL A 260 -2.33 0.26 -18.61
N VAL A 261 -3.60 0.24 -19.02
CA VAL A 261 -4.48 -0.91 -18.82
C VAL A 261 -4.01 -2.10 -19.65
N ALA A 262 -3.65 -1.90 -20.92
CA ALA A 262 -3.13 -2.97 -21.78
C ALA A 262 -1.82 -3.56 -21.21
N GLU A 263 -0.90 -2.73 -20.74
CA GLU A 263 0.35 -3.17 -20.12
C GLU A 263 0.08 -3.98 -18.84
N ALA A 264 -0.81 -3.50 -17.97
CA ALA A 264 -1.17 -4.17 -16.72
C ALA A 264 -1.75 -5.58 -16.96
N HIS A 265 -2.65 -5.72 -17.93
CA HIS A 265 -3.19 -7.01 -18.33
C HIS A 265 -2.11 -7.92 -18.95
N GLY A 266 -1.22 -7.38 -19.78
CA GLY A 266 -0.13 -8.13 -20.38
C GLY A 266 0.90 -8.66 -19.37
N GLN A 267 1.08 -8.00 -18.23
CA GLN A 267 2.06 -8.39 -17.21
C GLN A 267 1.46 -9.21 -16.06
N LEU A 268 0.19 -9.02 -15.75
CA LEU A 268 -0.41 -9.57 -14.54
C LEU A 268 -1.47 -10.67 -14.81
N ASP A 269 -1.98 -10.84 -16.02
CA ASP A 269 -2.94 -11.92 -16.40
C ASP A 269 -2.25 -13.22 -16.93
#